data_ca9fc919113974b6a20001e4e9986cb2
#
_entry.id   ca9fc919113974b6a20001e4e9986cb2
#
_cell.length_a   1.000
_cell.length_b   1.000
_cell.length_c   1.000
_cell.angle_alpha   90.00
_cell.angle_beta   90.00
_cell.angle_gamma   90.00
#
_symmetry.space_group_name_H-M   'P 1'
#
loop_
_entity.id
_entity.type
_entity.pdbx_description
1 polymer ?
#
loop_
_entity_poly.entity_id
_entity_poly.type
_entity_poly.pdbx_seq_one_letter_code
_entity_poly.pdbx_strand_id
1 'polypeptide(L)'
;MLRLAAFLRGMNLGRRRITNDDLRAHVEALGFTDVATFRASGNVILTAPDDGALEDAARRLATGLSEALAYDVPVFARSAEQVRAMAAFEPFSADELAASTGKPQVMLLVQAPKAAARRAALALAPADDLFVFEAKELHWLPSVGLSQTELDYKALAKAIGHATVRTKGTIELIAAKHFGG
;
A
#
# COMPACT_ATOMS: atom_id res chain seq x y z
N MET A 1 18.71 -13.01 0.55
CA MET A 1 18.21 -11.77 1.21
C MET A 1 17.06 -11.21 0.38
N LEU A 2 15.95 -10.91 1.00
CA LEU A 2 14.72 -10.43 0.34
C LEU A 2 14.61 -8.90 0.42
N ARG A 3 14.70 -8.21 -0.72
CA ARG A 3 14.45 -6.77 -0.84
C ARG A 3 12.95 -6.53 -1.03
N LEU A 4 12.34 -5.66 -0.22
CA LEU A 4 10.89 -5.44 -0.23
C LEU A 4 10.52 -3.99 0.11
N ALA A 5 9.28 -3.61 -0.23
CA ALA A 5 8.62 -2.42 0.27
C ALA A 5 7.51 -2.81 1.25
N ALA A 6 7.46 -2.14 2.38
CA ALA A 6 6.42 -2.24 3.38
C ALA A 6 5.61 -0.95 3.40
N PHE A 7 4.31 -1.07 3.15
CA PHE A 7 3.36 0.03 3.21
C PHE A 7 2.59 -0.06 4.53
N LEU A 8 2.86 0.88 5.43
CA LEU A 8 2.27 0.88 6.78
C LEU A 8 0.94 1.64 6.77
N ARG A 9 0.00 1.18 7.58
CA ARG A 9 -1.28 1.85 7.77
C ARG A 9 -1.37 2.51 9.13
N GLY A 10 -2.04 3.67 9.19
CA GLY A 10 -2.33 4.34 10.45
C GLY A 10 -1.16 5.12 11.04
N MET A 11 -0.09 5.32 10.26
CA MET A 11 1.02 6.17 10.66
C MET A 11 0.61 7.65 10.61
N ASN A 12 1.05 8.43 11.57
CA ASN A 12 0.83 9.89 11.60
C ASN A 12 -0.65 10.31 11.55
N LEU A 13 -1.56 9.52 12.14
CA LEU A 13 -2.97 9.84 12.27
C LEU A 13 -3.32 10.35 13.67
N GLY A 14 -4.15 11.38 13.74
CA GLY A 14 -4.58 11.96 15.00
C GLY A 14 -3.41 12.46 15.83
N ARG A 15 -3.23 11.91 17.04
CA ARG A 15 -2.10 12.24 17.95
C ARG A 15 -0.85 11.41 17.72
N ARG A 16 -0.90 10.39 16.84
CA ARG A 16 0.25 9.56 16.51
C ARG A 16 1.21 10.37 15.65
N ARG A 17 2.46 10.46 16.06
CA ARG A 17 3.54 11.10 15.29
C ARG A 17 4.79 10.26 15.42
N ILE A 18 5.38 9.96 14.29
CA ILE A 18 6.68 9.31 14.20
C ILE A 18 7.46 9.98 13.06
N THR A 19 8.72 10.28 13.32
CA THR A 19 9.61 10.79 12.27
C THR A 19 10.09 9.66 11.38
N ASN A 20 10.57 9.98 10.19
CA ASN A 20 11.17 8.99 9.30
C ASN A 20 12.42 8.36 9.92
N ASP A 21 13.20 9.11 10.69
CA ASP A 21 14.40 8.62 11.35
C ASP A 21 14.06 7.67 12.51
N ASP A 22 13.06 7.99 13.33
CA ASP A 22 12.57 7.09 14.38
C ASP A 22 12.00 5.79 13.78
N LEU A 23 11.21 5.90 12.71
CA LEU A 23 10.67 4.74 12.01
C LEU A 23 11.79 3.84 11.46
N ARG A 24 12.81 4.45 10.86
CA ARG A 24 14.00 3.72 10.39
C ARG A 24 14.69 2.99 11.54
N ALA A 25 14.96 3.68 12.64
CA ALA A 25 15.62 3.11 13.80
C ALA A 25 14.85 1.90 14.38
N HIS A 26 13.51 1.99 14.48
CA HIS A 26 12.69 0.86 14.91
C HIS A 26 12.80 -0.33 13.95
N VAL A 27 12.78 -0.09 12.64
CA VAL A 27 12.88 -1.16 11.63
C VAL A 27 14.27 -1.82 11.67
N GLU A 28 15.34 -1.03 11.81
CA GLU A 28 16.72 -1.54 11.95
C GLU A 28 16.90 -2.35 13.24
N ALA A 29 16.30 -1.92 14.35
CA ALA A 29 16.31 -2.66 15.63
C ALA A 29 15.63 -4.03 15.52
N LEU A 30 14.70 -4.22 14.58
CA LEU A 30 14.11 -5.51 14.26
C LEU A 30 15.02 -6.40 13.39
N GLY A 31 16.26 -5.96 13.07
CA GLY A 31 17.25 -6.71 12.30
C GLY A 31 17.06 -6.65 10.79
N PHE A 32 16.27 -5.71 10.28
CA PHE A 32 16.23 -5.40 8.85
C PHE A 32 17.39 -4.47 8.48
N THR A 33 17.88 -4.58 7.24
CA THR A 33 19.00 -3.78 6.73
C THR A 33 18.59 -2.94 5.51
N ASP A 34 19.46 -2.05 5.06
CA ASP A 34 19.25 -1.15 3.91
C ASP A 34 17.91 -0.40 4.01
N VAL A 35 17.58 0.05 5.22
CA VAL A 35 16.30 0.68 5.50
C VAL A 35 16.25 2.09 4.95
N ALA A 36 15.27 2.35 4.11
CA ALA A 36 14.95 3.68 3.61
C ALA A 36 13.47 3.99 3.81
N THR A 37 13.16 5.23 4.18
CA THR A 37 11.78 5.73 4.24
C THR A 37 11.49 6.58 3.02
N PHE A 38 10.27 6.55 2.52
CA PHE A 38 9.84 7.34 1.37
C PHE A 38 8.60 8.14 1.68
N ARG A 39 8.75 9.46 1.77
CA ARG A 39 7.72 10.42 2.23
C ARG A 39 7.26 10.11 3.66
N ALA A 40 6.52 11.01 4.29
CA ALA A 40 6.03 10.87 5.67
C ALA A 40 4.75 10.03 5.78
N SER A 41 4.55 9.03 4.92
CA SER A 41 3.29 8.26 4.79
C SER A 41 3.42 6.77 5.11
N GLY A 42 4.49 6.38 5.85
CA GLY A 42 4.65 4.98 6.23
C GLY A 42 5.04 4.06 5.06
N ASN A 43 5.86 4.55 4.14
CA ASN A 43 6.49 3.71 3.12
C ASN A 43 7.91 3.41 3.55
N VAL A 44 8.24 2.14 3.74
CA VAL A 44 9.57 1.69 4.15
C VAL A 44 10.09 0.67 3.14
N ILE A 45 11.29 0.90 2.66
CA ILE A 45 12.02 -0.02 1.81
C ILE A 45 13.10 -0.65 2.68
N LEU A 46 13.25 -1.97 2.64
CA LEU A 46 14.15 -2.69 3.51
C LEU A 46 14.62 -4.01 2.88
N THR A 47 15.66 -4.57 3.46
CA THR A 47 16.18 -5.91 3.15
C THR A 47 15.96 -6.81 4.36
N ALA A 48 15.25 -7.92 4.18
CA ALA A 48 15.13 -8.95 5.22
C ALA A 48 16.42 -9.77 5.30
N PRO A 49 16.90 -10.13 6.52
CA PRO A 49 18.20 -10.77 6.71
C PRO A 49 18.28 -12.20 6.16
N ASP A 50 17.15 -12.86 6.07
CA ASP A 50 17.01 -14.24 5.61
C ASP A 50 16.22 -14.31 4.29
N ASP A 51 16.26 -15.47 3.64
CA ASP A 51 15.46 -15.76 2.45
C ASP A 51 14.04 -16.24 2.83
N GLY A 52 13.55 -15.80 4.00
CA GLY A 52 12.21 -16.09 4.50
C GLY A 52 11.11 -15.58 3.57
N ALA A 53 9.91 -16.12 3.74
CA ALA A 53 8.76 -15.67 2.98
C ALA A 53 8.46 -14.19 3.25
N LEU A 54 7.97 -13.50 2.21
CA LEU A 54 7.54 -12.10 2.31
C LEU A 54 6.54 -11.87 3.47
N GLU A 55 5.67 -12.85 3.69
CA GLU A 55 4.67 -12.85 4.74
C GLU A 55 5.30 -12.91 6.15
N ASP A 56 6.42 -13.61 6.31
CA ASP A 56 7.15 -13.68 7.59
C ASP A 56 7.84 -12.36 7.91
N ALA A 57 8.47 -11.73 6.90
CA ALA A 57 9.04 -10.40 7.04
C ALA A 57 7.95 -9.36 7.39
N ALA A 58 6.80 -9.41 6.73
CA ALA A 58 5.65 -8.54 7.00
C ALA A 58 5.12 -8.73 8.43
N ARG A 59 4.98 -9.97 8.89
CA ARG A 59 4.51 -10.30 10.24
C ARG A 59 5.49 -9.81 11.30
N ARG A 60 6.79 -10.07 11.14
CA ARG A 60 7.85 -9.61 12.05
C ARG A 60 7.84 -8.09 12.16
N LEU A 61 7.72 -7.40 11.03
CA LEU A 61 7.66 -5.94 11.00
C LEU A 61 6.39 -5.41 11.69
N ALA A 62 5.22 -6.00 11.42
CA ALA A 62 3.95 -5.61 12.03
C ALA A 62 3.98 -5.79 13.54
N THR A 63 4.41 -6.96 14.04
CA THR A 63 4.51 -7.25 15.47
C THR A 63 5.49 -6.30 16.15
N GLY A 64 6.71 -6.20 15.64
CA GLY A 64 7.74 -5.38 16.28
C GLY A 64 7.42 -3.89 16.28
N LEU A 65 6.84 -3.35 15.19
CA LEU A 65 6.41 -1.96 15.17
C LEU A 65 5.21 -1.71 16.09
N SER A 66 4.27 -2.65 16.16
CA SER A 66 3.11 -2.51 17.07
C SER A 66 3.53 -2.52 18.54
N GLU A 67 4.49 -3.36 18.91
CA GLU A 67 5.08 -3.39 20.26
C GLU A 67 5.84 -2.09 20.55
N ALA A 68 6.72 -1.66 19.64
CA ALA A 68 7.54 -0.46 19.85
C ALA A 68 6.71 0.82 19.93
N LEU A 69 5.62 0.91 19.18
CA LEU A 69 4.78 2.11 19.09
C LEU A 69 3.54 2.07 19.98
N ALA A 70 3.27 0.94 20.65
CA ALA A 70 2.11 0.72 21.51
C ALA A 70 0.74 0.93 20.82
N TYR A 71 0.67 0.66 19.51
CA TYR A 71 -0.57 0.60 18.75
C TYR A 71 -0.43 -0.33 17.55
N ASP A 72 -1.55 -0.85 17.04
CA ASP A 72 -1.57 -1.74 15.89
C ASP A 72 -1.04 -1.04 14.61
N VAL A 73 -0.05 -1.66 13.97
CA VAL A 73 0.59 -1.19 12.73
C VAL A 73 0.43 -2.25 11.64
N PRO A 74 -0.68 -2.24 10.90
CA PRO A 74 -0.85 -3.15 9.77
C PRO A 74 0.20 -2.89 8.69
N VAL A 75 0.81 -3.97 8.19
CA VAL A 75 1.88 -3.95 7.19
C VAL A 75 1.42 -4.66 5.92
N PHE A 76 1.56 -3.98 4.79
CA PHE A 76 1.26 -4.49 3.45
C PHE A 76 2.57 -4.59 2.67
N ALA A 77 3.23 -5.74 2.75
CA ALA A 77 4.53 -5.94 2.10
C ALA A 77 4.38 -6.35 0.64
N ARG A 78 5.33 -5.88 -0.18
CA ARG A 78 5.49 -6.26 -1.59
C ARG A 78 6.94 -6.49 -1.91
N SER A 79 7.25 -7.57 -2.62
CA SER A 79 8.59 -7.80 -3.15
C SER A 79 8.96 -6.74 -4.19
N ALA A 80 10.24 -6.65 -4.53
CA ALA A 80 10.72 -5.77 -5.59
C ALA A 80 10.00 -6.01 -6.93
N GLU A 81 9.76 -7.28 -7.27
CA GLU A 81 9.03 -7.68 -8.48
C GLU A 81 7.57 -7.20 -8.43
N GLN A 82 6.88 -7.40 -7.30
CA GLN A 82 5.50 -6.93 -7.13
C GLN A 82 5.39 -5.41 -7.21
N VAL A 83 6.36 -4.68 -6.63
CA VAL A 83 6.36 -3.20 -6.73
C VAL A 83 6.56 -2.76 -8.18
N ARG A 84 7.48 -3.39 -8.94
CA ARG A 84 7.65 -3.10 -10.36
C ARG A 84 6.40 -3.44 -11.18
N ALA A 85 5.76 -4.57 -10.91
CA ALA A 85 4.52 -4.97 -11.58
C ALA A 85 3.39 -3.95 -11.34
N MET A 86 3.19 -3.53 -10.08
CA MET A 86 2.22 -2.48 -9.74
C MET A 86 2.52 -1.15 -10.44
N ALA A 87 3.80 -0.78 -10.53
CA ALA A 87 4.22 0.46 -11.19
C ALA A 87 3.99 0.43 -12.70
N ALA A 88 4.20 -0.72 -13.33
CA ALA A 88 4.03 -0.91 -14.77
C ALA A 88 2.58 -1.17 -15.20
N PHE A 89 1.69 -1.51 -14.27
CA PHE A 89 0.30 -1.84 -14.60
C PHE A 89 -0.52 -0.57 -14.89
N GLU A 90 -1.05 -0.46 -16.12
CA GLU A 90 -1.81 0.69 -16.63
C GLU A 90 -3.26 0.26 -16.94
N PRO A 91 -4.14 0.16 -15.91
CA PRO A 91 -5.50 -0.34 -16.10
C PRO A 91 -6.47 0.66 -16.73
N PHE A 92 -6.10 1.93 -16.82
CA PHE A 92 -6.97 3.00 -17.27
C PHE A 92 -6.46 3.60 -18.57
N SER A 93 -7.35 3.81 -19.54
CA SER A 93 -7.04 4.46 -20.81
C SER A 93 -6.71 5.95 -20.62
N ALA A 94 -6.10 6.54 -21.64
CA ALA A 94 -5.80 7.98 -21.65
C ALA A 94 -7.08 8.83 -21.54
N ASP A 95 -8.18 8.40 -22.16
CA ASP A 95 -9.46 9.11 -22.13
C ASP A 95 -10.10 9.03 -20.74
N GLU A 96 -10.05 7.88 -20.07
CA GLU A 96 -10.52 7.72 -18.69
C GLU A 96 -9.71 8.58 -17.72
N LEU A 97 -8.38 8.60 -17.87
CA LEU A 97 -7.51 9.45 -17.07
C LEU A 97 -7.79 10.95 -17.30
N ALA A 98 -8.05 11.36 -18.53
CA ALA A 98 -8.36 12.75 -18.86
C ALA A 98 -9.75 13.19 -18.36
N ALA A 99 -10.71 12.27 -18.27
CA ALA A 99 -12.06 12.54 -17.75
C ALA A 99 -12.08 12.70 -16.22
N SER A 100 -11.09 12.17 -15.50
CA SER A 100 -11.00 12.25 -14.04
C SER A 100 -10.25 13.50 -13.58
N THR A 101 -10.74 14.14 -12.52
CA THR A 101 -9.99 15.17 -11.78
C THR A 101 -9.23 14.58 -10.57
N GLY A 102 -9.48 13.31 -10.26
CA GLY A 102 -8.78 12.56 -9.23
C GLY A 102 -7.45 11.99 -9.72
N LYS A 103 -6.60 11.59 -8.78
CA LYS A 103 -5.34 10.89 -9.11
C LYS A 103 -5.54 9.39 -8.99
N PRO A 104 -5.01 8.56 -9.90
CA PRO A 104 -5.04 7.11 -9.76
C PRO A 104 -4.47 6.65 -8.42
N GLN A 105 -5.17 5.74 -7.77
CA GLN A 105 -4.84 5.18 -6.47
C GLN A 105 -4.58 3.68 -6.59
N VAL A 106 -3.76 3.15 -5.69
CA VAL A 106 -3.56 1.72 -5.49
C VAL A 106 -3.88 1.39 -4.04
N MET A 107 -4.91 0.59 -3.84
CA MET A 107 -5.24 0.02 -2.54
C MET A 107 -4.55 -1.33 -2.41
N LEU A 108 -3.60 -1.42 -1.48
CA LEU A 108 -2.87 -2.64 -1.21
C LEU A 108 -3.63 -3.48 -0.19
N LEU A 109 -3.89 -4.73 -0.52
CA LEU A 109 -4.55 -5.72 0.31
C LEU A 109 -3.54 -6.71 0.88
N VAL A 110 -3.88 -7.33 2.00
CA VAL A 110 -3.06 -8.41 2.59
C VAL A 110 -3.11 -9.66 1.71
N GLN A 111 -4.29 -9.98 1.18
CA GLN A 111 -4.54 -11.15 0.35
C GLN A 111 -5.35 -10.78 -0.89
N ALA A 112 -5.18 -11.55 -1.96
CA ALA A 112 -6.02 -11.43 -3.14
C ALA A 112 -7.48 -11.78 -2.76
N PRO A 113 -8.45 -10.90 -3.00
CA PRO A 113 -9.84 -11.17 -2.66
C PRO A 113 -10.42 -12.25 -3.59
N LYS A 114 -11.28 -13.09 -3.04
CA LYS A 114 -12.02 -14.10 -3.80
C LYS A 114 -12.99 -13.44 -4.78
N ALA A 115 -13.41 -14.17 -5.81
CA ALA A 115 -14.28 -13.63 -6.87
C ALA A 115 -15.59 -12.99 -6.33
N ALA A 116 -16.20 -13.56 -5.30
CA ALA A 116 -17.40 -12.97 -4.69
C ALA A 116 -17.10 -11.63 -3.99
N ALA A 117 -15.97 -11.54 -3.29
CA ALA A 117 -15.52 -10.31 -2.63
C ALA A 117 -15.16 -9.21 -3.66
N ARG A 118 -14.49 -9.59 -4.77
CA ARG A 118 -14.22 -8.66 -5.89
C ARG A 118 -15.52 -8.10 -6.47
N ARG A 119 -16.52 -8.95 -6.75
CA ARG A 119 -17.82 -8.49 -7.25
C ARG A 119 -18.53 -7.55 -6.28
N ALA A 120 -18.52 -7.88 -4.98
CA ALA A 120 -19.10 -7.02 -3.96
C ALA A 120 -18.39 -5.66 -3.89
N ALA A 121 -17.07 -5.63 -3.98
CA ALA A 121 -16.30 -4.39 -3.98
C ALA A 121 -16.54 -3.54 -5.23
N LEU A 122 -16.61 -4.16 -6.42
CA LEU A 122 -16.92 -3.45 -7.67
C LEU A 122 -18.30 -2.77 -7.63
N ALA A 123 -19.27 -3.40 -6.96
CA ALA A 123 -20.60 -2.82 -6.78
C ALA A 123 -20.64 -1.61 -5.79
N LEU A 124 -19.57 -1.38 -5.05
CA LEU A 124 -19.42 -0.25 -4.13
C LEU A 124 -18.68 0.94 -4.75
N ALA A 125 -18.20 0.81 -6.00
CA ALA A 125 -17.58 1.94 -6.68
C ALA A 125 -18.61 3.08 -6.84
N PRO A 126 -18.25 4.33 -6.49
CA PRO A 126 -19.08 5.49 -6.86
C PRO A 126 -19.32 5.54 -8.37
N ALA A 127 -20.41 6.20 -8.80
CA ALA A 127 -20.95 6.08 -10.17
C ALA A 127 -19.92 6.29 -11.29
N ASP A 128 -19.00 7.24 -11.11
CA ASP A 128 -18.02 7.62 -12.14
C ASP A 128 -16.59 7.18 -11.78
N ASP A 129 -16.43 6.40 -10.71
CA ASP A 129 -15.14 5.86 -10.30
C ASP A 129 -14.86 4.52 -10.99
N LEU A 130 -13.62 4.26 -11.34
CA LEU A 130 -13.21 3.02 -11.96
C LEU A 130 -12.39 2.16 -11.00
N PHE A 131 -12.78 0.89 -10.86
CA PHE A 131 -12.12 -0.12 -10.04
C PHE A 131 -11.62 -1.27 -10.91
N VAL A 132 -10.34 -1.58 -10.80
CA VAL A 132 -9.71 -2.74 -11.47
C VAL A 132 -8.89 -3.51 -10.46
N PHE A 133 -9.17 -4.82 -10.30
CA PHE A 133 -8.38 -5.71 -9.46
C PHE A 133 -7.26 -6.37 -10.25
N GLU A 134 -6.04 -6.29 -9.69
CA GLU A 134 -4.89 -7.08 -10.14
C GLU A 134 -4.18 -7.67 -8.92
N ALA A 135 -3.94 -8.98 -8.91
CA ALA A 135 -3.32 -9.70 -7.79
C ALA A 135 -3.90 -9.33 -6.40
N LYS A 136 -3.12 -8.69 -5.55
CA LYS A 136 -3.49 -8.22 -4.19
C LYS A 136 -3.82 -6.70 -4.17
N GLU A 137 -4.03 -6.09 -5.31
CA GLU A 137 -4.28 -4.66 -5.47
C GLU A 137 -5.67 -4.39 -6.04
N LEU A 138 -6.28 -3.31 -5.54
CA LEU A 138 -7.39 -2.64 -6.18
C LEU A 138 -6.88 -1.30 -6.74
N HIS A 139 -6.76 -1.22 -8.06
CA HIS A 139 -6.48 0.03 -8.76
C HIS A 139 -7.77 0.82 -8.88
N TRP A 140 -7.72 2.05 -8.44
CA TRP A 140 -8.86 2.94 -8.37
C TRP A 140 -8.56 4.27 -9.03
N LEU A 141 -9.38 4.62 -10.01
CA LEU A 141 -9.42 5.96 -10.58
C LEU A 141 -10.66 6.68 -10.03
N PRO A 142 -10.50 7.51 -8.99
CA PRO A 142 -11.61 8.32 -8.50
C PRO A 142 -11.94 9.40 -9.52
N SER A 143 -13.22 9.64 -9.77
CA SER A 143 -13.70 10.70 -10.67
C SER A 143 -13.35 12.10 -10.18
N VAL A 144 -13.23 12.25 -8.84
CA VAL A 144 -12.95 13.50 -8.15
C VAL A 144 -11.77 13.34 -7.17
N GLY A 145 -11.32 14.45 -6.57
CA GLY A 145 -10.30 14.39 -5.52
C GLY A 145 -10.74 13.53 -4.31
N LEU A 146 -9.80 12.88 -3.62
CA LEU A 146 -10.10 11.99 -2.48
C LEU A 146 -10.88 12.64 -1.35
N SER A 147 -10.79 13.96 -1.17
CA SER A 147 -11.57 14.69 -0.17
C SER A 147 -13.05 14.85 -0.55
N GLN A 148 -13.40 14.59 -1.80
CA GLN A 148 -14.74 14.72 -2.37
C GLN A 148 -15.36 13.38 -2.73
N THR A 149 -14.62 12.27 -2.57
CA THR A 149 -15.13 10.93 -2.92
C THR A 149 -16.28 10.51 -2.02
N GLU A 150 -17.27 9.87 -2.61
CA GLU A 150 -18.40 9.24 -1.93
C GLU A 150 -18.15 7.76 -1.59
N LEU A 151 -16.93 7.26 -1.79
CA LEU A 151 -16.59 5.87 -1.51
C LEU A 151 -16.79 5.53 -0.03
N ASP A 152 -17.63 4.54 0.22
CA ASP A 152 -17.80 3.97 1.56
C ASP A 152 -16.64 3.01 1.89
N TYR A 153 -15.59 3.54 2.50
CA TYR A 153 -14.43 2.77 2.92
C TYR A 153 -14.75 1.66 3.94
N LYS A 154 -15.82 1.82 4.75
CA LYS A 154 -16.22 0.79 5.72
C LYS A 154 -16.89 -0.38 5.01
N ALA A 155 -17.80 -0.12 4.09
CA ALA A 155 -18.41 -1.15 3.26
C ALA A 155 -17.36 -1.87 2.41
N LEU A 156 -16.42 -1.13 1.81
CA LEU A 156 -15.33 -1.70 1.04
C LEU A 156 -14.43 -2.60 1.91
N ALA A 157 -14.03 -2.14 3.09
CA ALA A 157 -13.22 -2.94 4.02
C ALA A 157 -13.96 -4.21 4.50
N LYS A 158 -15.29 -4.15 4.64
CA LYS A 158 -16.11 -5.34 4.94
C LYS A 158 -16.12 -6.36 3.80
N ALA A 159 -16.08 -5.89 2.56
CA ALA A 159 -16.08 -6.75 1.37
C ALA A 159 -14.71 -7.41 1.10
N ILE A 160 -13.62 -6.66 1.17
CA ILE A 160 -12.28 -7.11 0.74
C ILE A 160 -11.21 -7.07 1.83
N GLY A 161 -11.58 -6.77 3.06
CA GLY A 161 -10.64 -6.59 4.16
C GLY A 161 -10.02 -5.19 4.22
N HIS A 162 -9.20 -4.97 5.22
CA HIS A 162 -8.50 -3.69 5.36
C HIS A 162 -7.44 -3.51 4.27
N ALA A 163 -7.30 -2.28 3.81
CA ALA A 163 -6.32 -1.88 2.83
C ALA A 163 -5.55 -0.63 3.29
N THR A 164 -4.39 -0.39 2.69
CA THR A 164 -3.73 0.90 2.72
C THR A 164 -3.69 1.48 1.31
N VAL A 165 -3.80 2.80 1.19
CA VAL A 165 -3.94 3.48 -0.10
C VAL A 165 -2.69 4.30 -0.39
N ARG A 166 -2.20 4.21 -1.61
CA ARG A 166 -1.14 5.06 -2.15
C ARG A 166 -1.53 5.57 -3.53
N THR A 167 -1.08 6.78 -3.88
CA THR A 167 -1.21 7.20 -5.28
C THR A 167 -0.35 6.32 -6.17
N LYS A 168 -0.79 6.06 -7.41
CA LYS A 168 -0.01 5.34 -8.43
C LYS A 168 1.38 5.96 -8.59
N GLY A 169 1.48 7.29 -8.68
CA GLY A 169 2.76 7.99 -8.77
C GLY A 169 3.70 7.78 -7.57
N THR A 170 3.17 7.48 -6.36
CA THR A 170 4.03 7.09 -5.23
C THR A 170 4.64 5.71 -5.46
N ILE A 171 3.87 4.76 -5.97
CA ILE A 171 4.36 3.40 -6.29
C ILE A 171 5.43 3.48 -7.40
N GLU A 172 5.19 4.26 -8.46
CA GLU A 172 6.13 4.46 -9.57
C GLU A 172 7.46 5.05 -9.09
N LEU A 173 7.41 6.08 -8.25
CA LEU A 173 8.62 6.69 -7.69
C LEU A 173 9.39 5.74 -6.78
N ILE A 174 8.71 4.92 -5.98
CA ILE A 174 9.35 3.87 -5.17
C ILE A 174 10.01 2.83 -6.07
N ALA A 175 9.31 2.37 -7.11
CA ALA A 175 9.84 1.42 -8.07
C ALA A 175 11.11 1.95 -8.75
N ALA A 176 11.04 3.15 -9.31
CA ALA A 176 12.17 3.77 -10.02
C ALA A 176 13.38 4.01 -9.12
N LYS A 177 13.15 4.49 -7.88
CA LYS A 177 14.25 4.87 -6.98
C LYS A 177 14.90 3.69 -6.28
N HIS A 178 14.15 2.65 -5.93
CA HIS A 178 14.61 1.61 -5.02
C HIS A 178 14.62 0.21 -5.63
N PHE A 179 13.96 0.01 -6.77
CA PHE A 179 13.81 -1.27 -7.44
C PHE A 179 14.08 -1.19 -8.96
N GLY A 180 14.51 -0.02 -9.46
CA GLY A 180 15.06 0.13 -10.80
C GLY A 180 16.39 -0.59 -10.88
N GLY A 181 16.49 -1.60 -11.74
CA GLY A 181 17.71 -2.34 -12.05
C GLY A 181 17.86 -2.40 -13.54
#